data_c547d189e2ac1ee7306a4bf5b0f942d5
#
_entry.id   c547d189e2ac1ee7306a4bf5b0f942d5
#
_cell.length_a   1.000
_cell.length_b   1.000
_cell.length_c   1.000
_cell.angle_alpha   90.00
_cell.angle_beta   90.00
_cell.angle_gamma   90.00
#
_symmetry.space_group_name_H-M   'P 1'
#
loop_
_entity.id
_entity.type
_entity.pdbx_description
1 polymer ?
#
loop_
_entity_poly.entity_id
_entity_poly.type
_entity_poly.pdbx_seq_one_letter_code
_entity_poly.pdbx_strand_id
1 'polypeptide(L)' 'MIWVYTVVMMMIEPTTSEKTFIVFSPNTAFTTEESCQKWRETDMIRLYNSRPNESAEAMSKCTSFPFNVDKGV' A
#
# COMPACT_ATOMS: atom_id res chain seq x y z
N MET A 1 -4.84 16.59 9.54
CA MET A 1 -4.99 15.16 9.29
C MET A 1 -4.20 14.77 8.06
N ILE A 2 -3.50 13.68 8.12
CA ILE A 2 -2.77 13.16 6.96
C ILE A 2 -3.30 11.78 6.62
N TRP A 3 -3.12 11.39 5.37
CA TRP A 3 -3.53 10.09 4.86
C TRP A 3 -2.33 9.36 4.31
N VAL A 4 -2.23 8.08 4.66
CA VAL A 4 -1.17 7.21 4.11
C VAL A 4 -1.82 5.91 3.67
N TYR A 5 -1.19 5.20 2.74
CA TYR A 5 -1.69 3.90 2.37
C TYR A 5 -0.59 2.85 2.53
N THR A 6 -1.03 1.62 2.76
CA THR A 6 -0.15 0.48 2.91
C THR A 6 -0.59 -0.58 1.93
N VAL A 7 0.36 -1.25 1.32
CA VAL A 7 0.09 -2.35 0.40
C VAL A 7 0.67 -3.62 0.98
N VAL A 8 -0.13 -4.67 1.00
CA VAL A 8 0.29 -6.00 1.43
C VAL A 8 0.10 -6.95 0.26
N MET A 9 1.15 -7.63 -0.15
CA MET A 9 1.09 -8.59 -1.22
C MET A 9 1.44 -9.97 -0.69
N MET A 10 0.61 -10.97 -1.00
CA MET A 10 0.87 -12.35 -0.63
C MET A 10 1.47 -13.08 -1.83
N MET A 11 2.55 -13.79 -1.59
CA MET A 11 3.19 -14.61 -2.60
C MET A 11 3.21 -16.05 -2.13
N ILE A 12 2.98 -16.98 -3.05
CA ILE A 12 2.97 -18.41 -2.74
C ILE A 12 4.10 -19.08 -3.52
N GLU A 13 4.97 -19.79 -2.80
CA GLU A 13 6.04 -20.56 -3.41
C GLU A 13 5.42 -21.79 -4.10
N PRO A 14 5.59 -21.98 -5.41
CA PRO A 14 4.92 -23.07 -6.12
C PRO A 14 5.37 -24.46 -5.69
N THR A 15 6.59 -24.61 -5.19
CA THR A 15 7.09 -25.94 -4.83
C THR A 15 6.77 -26.34 -3.40
N THR A 16 6.73 -25.39 -2.49
CA THR A 16 6.51 -25.68 -1.07
C THR A 16 5.16 -25.23 -0.56
N SER A 17 4.43 -24.45 -1.35
CA SER A 17 3.19 -23.81 -0.95
C SER A 17 3.36 -22.85 0.22
N GLU A 18 4.58 -22.44 0.47
CA GLU A 18 4.86 -21.49 1.54
C GLU A 18 4.39 -20.11 1.14
N LYS A 19 3.78 -19.40 2.09
CA LYS A 19 3.26 -18.05 1.86
C LYS A 19 4.20 -17.02 2.43
N THR A 20 4.48 -15.99 1.64
CA THR A 20 5.30 -14.87 2.06
C THR A 20 4.51 -13.59 1.85
N PHE A 21 4.60 -12.69 2.81
CA PHE A 21 3.90 -11.40 2.73
C PHE A 21 4.92 -10.29 2.59
N ILE A 22 4.68 -9.42 1.62
CA ILE A 22 5.49 -8.23 1.41
C ILE A 22 4.61 -7.04 1.75
N VAL A 23 5.11 -6.19 2.66
CA VAL A 23 4.37 -5.01 3.10
C VAL A 23 5.21 -3.78 2.80
N PHE A 24 4.60 -2.79 2.16
CA PHE A 24 5.29 -1.53 1.98
C PHE A 24 4.31 -0.36 2.00
N SER A 25 4.85 0.80 2.34
CA SER A 25 4.14 2.06 2.31
C SER A 25 5.05 3.08 1.65
N PRO A 26 4.53 3.95 0.80
CA PRO A 26 5.35 5.03 0.26
C PRO A 26 5.71 6.02 1.37
N ASN A 27 6.82 6.70 1.19
CA ASN A 27 7.27 7.72 2.15
C ASN A 27 6.55 9.04 1.92
N THR A 28 5.29 8.99 1.54
CA THR A 28 4.51 10.16 1.22
C THR A 28 3.21 10.14 2.00
N ALA A 29 2.89 11.24 2.62
CA ALA A 29 1.60 11.43 3.26
C ALA A 29 0.79 12.41 2.43
N PHE A 30 -0.51 12.19 2.38
CA PHE A 30 -1.41 13.04 1.59
C PHE A 30 -2.29 13.84 2.54
N THR A 31 -2.69 15.01 2.11
CA THR A 31 -3.53 15.87 2.93
C THR A 31 -5.02 15.59 2.74
N THR A 32 -5.39 14.83 1.72
CA THR A 32 -6.79 14.47 1.48
C THR A 32 -6.91 12.99 1.20
N GLU A 33 -8.06 12.43 1.52
CA GLU A 33 -8.35 11.04 1.23
C GLU A 33 -8.37 10.79 -0.28
N GLU A 34 -8.89 11.75 -1.02
CA GLU A 34 -8.99 11.63 -2.46
C GLU A 34 -7.62 11.43 -3.11
N SER A 35 -6.64 12.21 -2.71
CA SER A 35 -5.28 12.07 -3.21
C SER A 35 -4.68 10.71 -2.83
N CYS A 36 -4.91 10.28 -1.60
CA CYS A 36 -4.44 8.99 -1.14
C CYS A 36 -5.02 7.85 -1.97
N GLN A 37 -6.32 7.87 -2.21
CA GLN A 37 -6.99 6.84 -2.99
C GLN A 37 -6.48 6.80 -4.43
N LYS A 38 -6.27 7.97 -5.01
CA LYS A 38 -5.79 8.06 -6.38
C LYS A 38 -4.39 7.45 -6.53
N TRP A 39 -3.49 7.78 -5.63
CA TRP A 39 -2.13 7.24 -5.66
C TRP A 39 -2.12 5.76 -5.33
N ARG A 40 -2.95 5.34 -4.39
CA ARG A 40 -3.09 3.93 -4.05
C ARG A 40 -3.52 3.10 -5.26
N GLU A 41 -4.52 3.57 -5.99
CA GLU A 41 -5.00 2.87 -7.18
C GLU A 41 -3.91 2.79 -8.25
N THR A 42 -3.17 3.87 -8.44
CA THR A 42 -2.08 3.90 -9.42
C THR A 42 -1.01 2.87 -9.07
N ASP A 43 -0.63 2.81 -7.81
CA ASP A 43 0.37 1.84 -7.36
C ASP A 43 -0.14 0.42 -7.45
N MET A 44 -1.40 0.18 -7.15
CA MET A 44 -1.97 -1.15 -7.27
C MET A 44 -1.97 -1.65 -8.70
N ILE A 45 -2.31 -0.79 -9.64
CA ILE A 45 -2.28 -1.14 -11.06
C ILE A 45 -0.85 -1.47 -11.48
N ARG A 46 0.11 -0.67 -11.07
CA ARG A 46 1.51 -0.90 -11.40
C ARG A 46 2.01 -2.23 -10.82
N LEU A 47 1.63 -2.53 -9.58
CA LEU A 47 2.02 -3.77 -8.94
C LEU A 47 1.41 -4.99 -9.63
N TYR A 48 0.15 -4.91 -10.02
CA TYR A 48 -0.48 -6.01 -10.74
C TYR A 48 0.19 -6.26 -12.08
N ASN A 49 0.62 -5.20 -12.75
CA ASN A 49 1.26 -5.36 -14.05
C ASN A 49 2.67 -5.94 -13.95
N SER A 50 3.34 -5.74 -12.83
CA SER A 50 4.71 -6.22 -12.67
C SER A 50 4.84 -7.37 -11.67
N ARG A 51 3.74 -7.86 -11.13
CA ARG A 51 3.81 -8.94 -10.15
C ARG A 51 4.31 -10.24 -10.80
N PRO A 52 5.07 -11.03 -10.06
CA PRO A 52 5.46 -12.36 -10.55
C PRO A 52 4.25 -13.30 -10.56
N ASN A 53 4.37 -14.38 -11.33
CA ASN A 53 3.29 -15.34 -11.44
C ASN A 53 2.93 -16.00 -10.11
N GLU A 54 3.84 -16.00 -9.18
CA GLU A 54 3.63 -16.61 -7.86
C GLU A 54 2.80 -15.73 -6.93
N SER A 55 2.58 -14.46 -7.29
CA SER A 55 1.79 -13.61 -6.42
C SER A 55 0.32 -13.99 -6.52
N ALA A 56 -0.31 -14.19 -5.37
CA ALA A 56 -1.67 -14.64 -5.30
C ALA A 56 -2.66 -13.51 -5.07
N GLU A 57 -2.28 -12.54 -4.26
CA GLU A 57 -3.22 -11.53 -3.84
C GLU A 57 -2.51 -10.28 -3.36
N ALA A 58 -3.14 -9.13 -3.52
CA ALA A 58 -2.64 -7.88 -3.00
C ALA A 58 -3.80 -7.08 -2.40
N MET A 59 -3.54 -6.41 -1.29
CA MET A 59 -4.52 -5.57 -0.61
C MET A 59 -3.88 -4.24 -0.28
N SER A 60 -4.70 -3.19 -0.28
CA SER A 60 -4.23 -1.88 0.13
C SER A 60 -5.35 -1.09 0.76
N LYS A 61 -4.97 -0.15 1.61
CA LYS A 61 -5.94 0.66 2.32
C LYS A 61 -5.34 2.01 2.67
N CYS A 62 -6.12 3.07 2.50
CA CYS A 62 -5.77 4.40 2.97
C CYS A 62 -6.23 4.55 4.42
N THR A 63 -5.34 5.07 5.27
CA THR A 63 -5.63 5.28 6.67
C THR A 63 -5.28 6.72 7.03
N SER A 64 -6.10 7.33 7.85
CA SER A 64 -5.85 8.70 8.28
C SER A 64 -5.27 8.74 9.68
N PHE A 65 -4.45 9.75 9.91
CA PHE A 65 -3.88 10.01 11.23
C PHE A 65 -4.15 11.47 11.60
N PRO A 66 -4.52 11.74 12.85
CA PRO A 66 -4.81 13.10 13.27
C PRO A 66 -3.53 13.91 13.51
N PHE A 67 -2.77 14.07 12.47
CA PHE A 67 -1.51 14.78 12.56
C PHE A 67 -1.76 16.29 12.47
N ASN A 68 -1.26 17.02 13.45
CA ASN A 68 -1.46 18.45 13.50
C ASN A 68 -0.13 19.18 13.29
N VAL A 69 0.12 19.55 12.05
CA VAL A 69 1.38 20.20 11.72
C VAL A 69 1.52 21.58 12.29
N ASP A 70 0.42 22.24 12.56
CA ASP A 70 0.45 23.59 13.08
C ASP A 70 1.01 23.67 14.47
N LYS A 71 0.99 22.56 15.15
CA LYS A 71 1.47 22.56 16.50
C LYS A 71 2.86 22.13 16.62
N GLY A 72 3.47 21.93 15.61
CA GLY A 72 4.77 21.37 15.62
C GLY A 72 5.74 22.16 16.34
N VAL A 73 5.57 22.92 16.81
CA VAL A 73 6.48 23.57 17.43
C VAL A 73 6.79 23.84 18.26
#